data_87625fbd9756ff1e751c884256b7995d
#
_entry.id   87625fbd9756ff1e751c884256b7995d
#
_cell.length_a   1.000
_cell.length_b   1.000
_cell.length_c   1.000
_cell.angle_alpha   90.00
_cell.angle_beta   90.00
_cell.angle_gamma   90.00
#
_symmetry.space_group_name_H-M   'P 1'
#
loop_
_entity.id
_entity.type
_entity.pdbx_description
1 polymer ?
#
loop_
_entity_poly.entity_id
_entity_poly.type
_entity_poly.pdbx_seq_one_letter_code
_entity_poly.pdbx_strand_id
1 'polypeptide(L)'
;LFHLFKSGGGLMDFAFEPGVRATVTGTARWVDATSDQARPHWVIQMHTPAGSAEVSLHMAGEHNVRNALASAAAALGAGAPLSAVVQGLQDFVPVKGRSALMTLQRAGRTVTLIDDSYNANPDSVRAAIDMLAGLPGPHWLVLGDMGEVGTQGPAFHDEVGRHAVQRGIEHVWTAGDLCRHTAQAVGPQARSFQNAADLVAALTAPDSSAPEVG
;
A
#
# COMPACT_ATOMS: atom_id res chain seq x y z
N LEU A 1 -19.00 -5.71 4.41
CA LEU A 1 -19.00 -7.14 4.75
C LEU A 1 -18.97 -7.97 3.48
N PHE A 2 -17.93 -8.78 3.28
CA PHE A 2 -17.82 -9.69 2.12
C PHE A 2 -18.18 -11.11 2.58
N HIS A 3 -18.99 -11.79 1.75
CA HIS A 3 -19.48 -13.14 2.05
C HIS A 3 -18.78 -14.17 1.16
N LEU A 4 -18.17 -15.19 1.78
CA LEU A 4 -17.56 -16.32 1.12
C LEU A 4 -18.33 -17.61 1.49
N PHE A 5 -18.58 -18.47 0.51
CA PHE A 5 -19.34 -19.71 0.74
C PHE A 5 -18.41 -20.89 1.04
N LYS A 6 -18.74 -21.63 2.08
CA LYS A 6 -18.10 -22.92 2.39
C LYS A 6 -18.75 -24.05 1.59
N SER A 7 -17.98 -25.00 1.12
CA SER A 7 -18.51 -26.29 0.63
C SER A 7 -19.27 -26.97 1.76
N GLY A 8 -20.60 -27.04 1.66
CA GLY A 8 -21.49 -27.57 2.72
C GLY A 8 -22.42 -26.53 3.34
N GLY A 9 -22.57 -25.33 2.78
CA GLY A 9 -23.64 -24.36 3.08
C GLY A 9 -23.37 -23.40 4.26
N GLY A 10 -22.18 -23.40 4.84
CA GLY A 10 -21.78 -22.40 5.85
C GLY A 10 -21.25 -21.13 5.19
N LEU A 11 -21.69 -19.97 5.69
CA LEU A 11 -21.15 -18.66 5.28
C LEU A 11 -19.87 -18.37 6.06
N MET A 12 -18.81 -17.99 5.34
CA MET A 12 -17.61 -17.38 5.92
C MET A 12 -17.55 -15.93 5.49
N ASP A 13 -17.48 -15.03 6.46
CA ASP A 13 -17.34 -13.60 6.27
C ASP A 13 -16.16 -13.07 7.08
N PHE A 14 -15.72 -11.86 6.77
CA PHE A 14 -14.65 -11.22 7.51
C PHE A 14 -14.92 -9.73 7.73
N ALA A 15 -14.34 -9.19 8.79
CA ALA A 15 -14.37 -7.76 9.08
C ALA A 15 -13.07 -7.32 9.76
N PHE A 16 -12.64 -6.11 9.44
CA PHE A 16 -11.53 -5.42 10.08
C PHE A 16 -12.01 -4.25 10.93
N GLU A 17 -13.19 -3.71 10.64
CA GLU A 17 -13.77 -2.57 11.36
C GLU A 17 -14.16 -2.97 12.80
N PRO A 18 -13.80 -2.15 13.81
CA PRO A 18 -14.17 -2.39 15.20
C PRO A 18 -15.69 -2.50 15.37
N GLY A 19 -16.15 -3.49 16.13
CA GLY A 19 -17.57 -3.69 16.44
C GLY A 19 -18.41 -4.38 15.36
N VAL A 20 -17.85 -4.65 14.18
CA VAL A 20 -18.51 -5.46 13.15
C VAL A 20 -18.36 -6.94 13.49
N ARG A 21 -19.49 -7.66 13.58
CA ARG A 21 -19.49 -9.10 13.80
C ARG A 21 -19.27 -9.81 12.47
N ALA A 22 -18.27 -10.65 12.45
CA ALA A 22 -17.95 -11.54 11.32
C ALA A 22 -17.31 -12.83 11.82
N THR A 23 -17.26 -13.85 10.95
CA THR A 23 -16.69 -15.16 11.27
C THR A 23 -15.17 -15.09 11.46
N VAL A 24 -14.51 -14.24 10.69
CA VAL A 24 -13.09 -13.91 10.83
C VAL A 24 -12.98 -12.42 11.10
N THR A 25 -12.36 -12.06 12.22
CA THR A 25 -12.11 -10.66 12.58
C THR A 25 -10.66 -10.47 12.97
N GLY A 26 -10.20 -9.23 13.01
CA GLY A 26 -8.84 -8.94 13.45
C GLY A 26 -8.67 -7.49 13.86
N THR A 27 -7.65 -7.26 14.69
CA THR A 27 -7.06 -5.95 14.92
C THR A 27 -5.62 -5.96 14.44
N ALA A 28 -5.08 -4.83 14.03
CA ALA A 28 -3.71 -4.76 13.55
C ALA A 28 -3.00 -3.53 14.09
N ARG A 29 -1.68 -3.65 14.24
CA ARG A 29 -0.79 -2.53 14.53
C ARG A 29 0.41 -2.60 13.59
N TRP A 30 0.85 -1.45 13.12
CA TRP A 30 2.07 -1.33 12.35
C TRP A 30 3.30 -1.41 13.26
N VAL A 31 4.35 -2.07 12.79
CA VAL A 31 5.64 -2.16 13.46
C VAL A 31 6.71 -1.69 12.48
N ASP A 32 7.38 -0.59 12.82
CA ASP A 32 8.48 -0.04 12.02
C ASP A 32 9.74 -0.89 12.14
N ALA A 33 10.63 -0.78 11.13
CA ALA A 33 11.94 -1.38 11.19
C ALA A 33 12.79 -0.67 12.25
N THR A 34 13.14 -1.39 13.31
CA THR A 34 14.00 -0.85 14.40
C THR A 34 15.49 -1.12 14.18
N SER A 35 15.84 -1.85 13.13
CA SER A 35 17.23 -2.18 12.76
C SER A 35 17.34 -2.45 11.26
N ASP A 36 18.57 -2.42 10.72
CA ASP A 36 18.86 -2.69 9.30
C ASP A 36 18.42 -4.10 8.83
N GLN A 37 18.16 -5.01 9.75
CA GLN A 37 17.69 -6.38 9.46
C GLN A 37 16.19 -6.57 9.67
N ALA A 38 15.53 -5.64 10.36
CA ALA A 38 14.08 -5.70 10.58
C ALA A 38 13.33 -5.13 9.37
N ARG A 39 12.27 -5.82 8.96
CA ARG A 39 11.35 -5.32 7.92
C ARG A 39 10.11 -4.75 8.59
N PRO A 40 9.63 -3.57 8.19
CA PRO A 40 8.35 -3.08 8.66
C PRO A 40 7.24 -4.08 8.33
N HIS A 41 6.27 -4.25 9.21
CA HIS A 41 5.17 -5.21 9.02
C HIS A 41 3.96 -4.89 9.88
N TRP A 42 2.82 -5.45 9.51
CA TRP A 42 1.63 -5.50 10.35
C TRP A 42 1.69 -6.69 11.29
N VAL A 43 1.42 -6.47 12.56
CA VAL A 43 1.07 -7.52 13.51
C VAL A 43 -0.43 -7.57 13.62
N ILE A 44 -1.04 -8.66 13.13
CA ILE A 44 -2.48 -8.87 13.09
C ILE A 44 -2.87 -9.87 14.17
N GLN A 45 -3.75 -9.47 15.09
CA GLN A 45 -4.42 -10.37 16.02
C GLN A 45 -5.70 -10.85 15.35
N MET A 46 -5.71 -12.07 14.86
CA MET A 46 -6.82 -12.66 14.12
C MET A 46 -7.65 -13.58 15.01
N HIS A 47 -8.97 -13.47 14.92
CA HIS A 47 -9.95 -14.29 15.61
C HIS A 47 -10.79 -15.05 14.59
N THR A 48 -10.87 -16.36 14.72
CA THR A 48 -11.55 -17.28 13.81
C THR A 48 -12.31 -18.35 14.56
N PRO A 49 -13.24 -19.09 13.95
CA PRO A 49 -13.88 -20.24 14.57
C PRO A 49 -12.93 -21.38 14.96
N ALA A 50 -11.73 -21.44 14.34
CA ALA A 50 -10.69 -22.40 14.65
C ALA A 50 -9.75 -21.94 15.77
N GLY A 51 -9.95 -20.74 16.33
CA GLY A 51 -9.15 -20.15 17.39
C GLY A 51 -8.58 -18.77 17.00
N SER A 52 -7.74 -18.23 17.88
CA SER A 52 -7.05 -16.96 17.66
C SER A 52 -5.58 -17.18 17.30
N ALA A 53 -5.02 -16.31 16.47
CA ALA A 53 -3.62 -16.36 16.08
C ALA A 53 -3.06 -14.95 15.84
N GLU A 54 -1.75 -14.80 16.07
CA GLU A 54 -0.99 -13.63 15.66
C GLU A 54 -0.30 -13.90 14.33
N VAL A 55 -0.36 -12.93 13.41
CA VAL A 55 0.23 -13.01 12.07
C VAL A 55 1.09 -11.78 11.83
N SER A 56 2.35 -11.96 11.43
CA SER A 56 3.22 -10.91 10.92
C SER A 56 3.08 -10.82 9.40
N LEU A 57 2.47 -9.74 8.89
CA LEU A 57 2.24 -9.52 7.47
C LEU A 57 3.23 -8.49 6.92
N HIS A 58 4.15 -8.91 6.06
CA HIS A 58 5.21 -8.08 5.47
C HIS A 58 4.74 -7.34 4.20
N MET A 59 3.64 -6.61 4.31
CA MET A 59 3.09 -5.75 3.26
C MET A 59 2.72 -4.41 3.83
N ALA A 60 2.85 -3.35 3.04
CA ALA A 60 2.35 -2.03 3.43
C ALA A 60 0.83 -1.91 3.22
N GLY A 61 0.21 -0.97 3.94
CA GLY A 61 -1.18 -0.58 3.75
C GLY A 61 -2.20 -1.42 4.51
N GLU A 62 -3.12 -0.73 5.16
CA GLU A 62 -4.22 -1.35 5.93
C GLU A 62 -5.15 -2.20 5.07
N HIS A 63 -5.30 -1.87 3.78
CA HIS A 63 -6.07 -2.69 2.85
C HIS A 63 -5.52 -4.11 2.71
N ASN A 64 -4.20 -4.31 2.91
CA ASN A 64 -3.59 -5.64 2.91
C ASN A 64 -3.90 -6.44 4.18
N VAL A 65 -4.16 -5.77 5.31
CA VAL A 65 -4.72 -6.44 6.49
C VAL A 65 -6.11 -6.99 6.17
N ARG A 66 -6.97 -6.20 5.51
CA ARG A 66 -8.29 -6.67 5.05
C ARG A 66 -8.18 -7.84 4.08
N ASN A 67 -7.24 -7.78 3.13
CA ASN A 67 -6.97 -8.87 2.18
C ASN A 67 -6.49 -10.14 2.90
N ALA A 68 -5.67 -10.02 3.94
CA ALA A 68 -5.21 -11.15 4.74
C ALA A 68 -6.38 -11.82 5.50
N LEU A 69 -7.27 -11.03 6.11
CA LEU A 69 -8.47 -11.56 6.77
C LEU A 69 -9.42 -12.23 5.77
N ALA A 70 -9.59 -11.66 4.57
CA ALA A 70 -10.38 -12.26 3.49
C ALA A 70 -9.78 -13.59 3.05
N SER A 71 -8.46 -13.65 2.86
CA SER A 71 -7.74 -14.87 2.47
C SER A 71 -7.84 -15.93 3.56
N ALA A 72 -7.74 -15.54 4.83
CA ALA A 72 -7.93 -16.44 5.95
C ALA A 72 -9.35 -17.02 5.97
N ALA A 73 -10.38 -16.19 5.79
CA ALA A 73 -11.77 -16.65 5.73
C ALA A 73 -11.99 -17.63 4.57
N ALA A 74 -11.43 -17.34 3.38
CA ALA A 74 -11.51 -18.22 2.22
C ALA A 74 -10.83 -19.57 2.47
N ALA A 75 -9.60 -19.55 2.98
CA ALA A 75 -8.83 -20.77 3.24
C ALA A 75 -9.46 -21.64 4.33
N LEU A 76 -9.91 -21.05 5.44
CA LEU A 76 -10.64 -21.77 6.50
C LEU A 76 -11.97 -22.32 5.98
N GLY A 77 -12.68 -21.56 5.14
CA GLY A 77 -13.90 -22.01 4.46
C GLY A 77 -13.65 -23.20 3.54
N ALA A 78 -12.48 -23.27 2.91
CA ALA A 78 -12.04 -24.42 2.11
C ALA A 78 -11.53 -25.60 2.95
N GLY A 79 -11.45 -25.46 4.29
CA GLY A 79 -11.04 -26.52 5.21
C GLY A 79 -9.55 -26.56 5.55
N ALA A 80 -8.80 -25.52 5.21
CA ALA A 80 -7.40 -25.40 5.64
C ALA A 80 -7.31 -25.26 7.18
N PRO A 81 -6.35 -25.89 7.86
CA PRO A 81 -6.14 -25.68 9.28
C PRO A 81 -5.59 -24.27 9.56
N LEU A 82 -5.93 -23.72 10.72
CA LEU A 82 -5.51 -22.35 11.10
C LEU A 82 -3.98 -22.18 11.05
N SER A 83 -3.22 -23.19 11.44
CA SER A 83 -1.76 -23.16 11.39
C SER A 83 -1.20 -22.97 9.96
N ALA A 84 -1.82 -23.64 8.97
CA ALA A 84 -1.41 -23.45 7.57
C ALA A 84 -1.79 -22.07 7.04
N VAL A 85 -2.93 -21.51 7.48
CA VAL A 85 -3.33 -20.14 7.15
C VAL A 85 -2.34 -19.12 7.72
N VAL A 86 -1.98 -19.26 8.98
CA VAL A 86 -0.98 -18.39 9.65
C VAL A 86 0.35 -18.47 8.92
N GLN A 87 0.86 -19.67 8.69
CA GLN A 87 2.12 -19.86 7.98
C GLN A 87 2.09 -19.25 6.58
N GLY A 88 1.03 -19.51 5.81
CA GLY A 88 0.91 -18.97 4.45
C GLY A 88 0.85 -17.45 4.39
N LEU A 89 0.24 -16.79 5.39
CA LEU A 89 0.22 -15.34 5.49
C LEU A 89 1.59 -14.75 5.91
N GLN A 90 2.30 -15.41 6.82
CA GLN A 90 3.63 -14.99 7.27
C GLN A 90 4.71 -15.19 6.21
N ASP A 91 4.62 -16.31 5.46
CA ASP A 91 5.57 -16.65 4.38
C ASP A 91 5.24 -15.94 3.06
N PHE A 92 4.13 -15.18 3.02
CA PHE A 92 3.71 -14.51 1.80
C PHE A 92 4.72 -13.44 1.38
N VAL A 93 5.23 -13.58 0.16
CA VAL A 93 6.09 -12.58 -0.47
C VAL A 93 5.27 -11.83 -1.52
N PRO A 94 5.12 -10.51 -1.39
CA PRO A 94 4.42 -9.71 -2.39
C PRO A 94 5.03 -9.86 -3.77
N VAL A 95 4.19 -9.93 -4.80
CA VAL A 95 4.64 -9.79 -6.18
C VAL A 95 5.25 -8.40 -6.36
N LYS A 96 6.35 -8.29 -7.12
CA LYS A 96 7.01 -7.03 -7.41
C LYS A 96 5.99 -5.99 -7.90
N GLY A 97 6.06 -4.78 -7.34
CA GLY A 97 5.14 -3.70 -7.68
C GLY A 97 3.77 -3.77 -6.98
N ARG A 98 3.58 -4.65 -5.98
CA ARG A 98 2.34 -4.72 -5.19
C ARG A 98 2.63 -4.45 -3.71
N SER A 99 2.65 -3.19 -3.35
CA SER A 99 2.90 -2.69 -1.98
C SER A 99 4.13 -3.34 -1.32
N ALA A 100 5.16 -3.64 -2.13
CA ALA A 100 6.38 -4.25 -1.65
C ALA A 100 7.19 -3.21 -0.88
N LEU A 101 7.57 -3.56 0.37
CA LEU A 101 8.38 -2.72 1.23
C LEU A 101 9.86 -3.00 1.00
N MET A 102 10.62 -1.95 0.75
CA MET A 102 12.07 -1.99 0.63
C MET A 102 12.69 -0.92 1.52
N THR A 103 13.84 -1.23 2.07
CA THR A 103 14.63 -0.28 2.86
C THR A 103 15.85 0.12 2.04
N LEU A 104 16.05 1.42 1.86
CA LEU A 104 17.19 1.98 1.15
C LEU A 104 18.03 2.82 2.11
N GLN A 105 19.36 2.77 1.94
CA GLN A 105 20.28 3.70 2.60
C GLN A 105 20.61 4.84 1.65
N ARG A 106 20.31 6.08 2.05
CA ARG A 106 20.61 7.27 1.25
C ARG A 106 21.16 8.37 2.16
N ALA A 107 22.31 8.93 1.80
CA ALA A 107 22.98 9.99 2.58
C ALA A 107 23.10 9.68 4.08
N GLY A 108 23.33 8.41 4.45
CA GLY A 108 23.46 7.97 5.84
C GLY A 108 22.14 7.81 6.59
N ARG A 109 21.00 7.87 5.87
CA ARG A 109 19.66 7.71 6.45
C ARG A 109 18.93 6.53 5.82
N THR A 110 18.06 5.92 6.62
CA THR A 110 17.19 4.84 6.19
C THR A 110 15.92 5.41 5.57
N VAL A 111 15.65 5.07 4.31
CA VAL A 111 14.44 5.45 3.58
C VAL A 111 13.60 4.21 3.34
N THR A 112 12.32 4.26 3.70
CA THR A 112 11.37 3.22 3.34
C THR A 112 10.81 3.51 1.95
N LEU A 113 11.02 2.60 1.01
CA LEU A 113 10.44 2.63 -0.33
C LEU A 113 9.29 1.65 -0.40
N ILE A 114 8.14 2.11 -0.89
CA ILE A 114 6.97 1.30 -1.19
C ILE A 114 6.85 1.19 -2.70
N ASP A 115 7.08 -0.01 -3.24
CA ASP A 115 6.89 -0.29 -4.67
C ASP A 115 5.46 -0.79 -4.91
N ASP A 116 4.62 0.06 -5.47
CA ASP A 116 3.24 -0.24 -5.88
C ASP A 116 3.03 -0.01 -7.38
N SER A 117 4.08 -0.23 -8.17
CA SER A 117 4.19 0.14 -9.58
C SER A 117 3.56 -0.85 -10.57
N TYR A 118 2.98 -1.97 -10.13
CA TYR A 118 2.45 -3.01 -11.01
C TYR A 118 1.28 -2.52 -11.87
N ASN A 119 0.36 -1.77 -11.28
CA ASN A 119 -0.76 -1.12 -11.95
C ASN A 119 -1.23 0.08 -11.13
N ALA A 120 -1.82 1.06 -11.80
CA ALA A 120 -2.37 2.25 -11.17
C ALA A 120 -3.77 2.54 -11.70
N ASN A 121 -4.72 2.64 -10.78
CA ASN A 121 -6.05 3.19 -11.01
C ASN A 121 -6.39 4.18 -9.88
N PRO A 122 -7.43 5.03 -10.03
CA PRO A 122 -7.72 6.08 -9.04
C PRO A 122 -7.88 5.57 -7.61
N ASP A 123 -8.55 4.43 -7.42
CA ASP A 123 -8.77 3.85 -6.09
C ASP A 123 -7.48 3.33 -5.46
N SER A 124 -6.66 2.61 -6.23
CA SER A 124 -5.39 2.07 -5.74
C SER A 124 -4.38 3.17 -5.44
N VAL A 125 -4.33 4.23 -6.26
CA VAL A 125 -3.43 5.36 -6.03
C VAL A 125 -3.86 6.15 -4.79
N ARG A 126 -5.16 6.37 -4.56
CA ARG A 126 -5.64 6.97 -3.30
C ARG A 126 -5.26 6.13 -2.09
N ALA A 127 -5.45 4.82 -2.16
CA ALA A 127 -5.05 3.91 -1.07
C ALA A 127 -3.53 3.95 -0.81
N ALA A 128 -2.71 4.05 -1.87
CA ALA A 128 -1.26 4.20 -1.75
C ALA A 128 -0.87 5.56 -1.11
N ILE A 129 -1.54 6.65 -1.48
CA ILE A 129 -1.36 7.97 -0.86
C ILE A 129 -1.74 7.94 0.62
N ASP A 130 -2.89 7.34 0.97
CA ASP A 130 -3.33 7.21 2.36
C ASP A 130 -2.34 6.38 3.19
N MET A 131 -1.81 5.33 2.62
CA MET A 131 -0.77 4.51 3.23
C MET A 131 0.51 5.30 3.46
N LEU A 132 0.99 6.03 2.44
CA LEU A 132 2.20 6.85 2.51
C LEU A 132 2.05 7.93 3.60
N ALA A 133 0.93 8.62 3.62
CA ALA A 133 0.64 9.67 4.61
C ALA A 133 0.51 9.15 6.05
N GLY A 134 0.28 7.84 6.24
CA GLY A 134 0.24 7.19 7.54
C GLY A 134 1.60 6.83 8.12
N LEU A 135 2.67 6.95 7.33
CA LEU A 135 4.04 6.68 7.77
C LEU A 135 4.70 7.97 8.32
N PRO A 136 5.81 7.87 9.06
CA PRO A 136 6.62 9.04 9.39
C PRO A 136 7.14 9.76 8.14
N GLY A 137 7.00 11.08 8.07
CA GLY A 137 7.46 11.92 6.95
C GLY A 137 8.95 12.25 7.00
N PRO A 138 9.46 12.99 6.02
CA PRO A 138 8.75 13.57 4.89
C PRO A 138 8.35 12.54 3.81
N HIS A 139 7.23 12.81 3.10
CA HIS A 139 6.65 11.88 2.15
C HIS A 139 6.94 12.29 0.71
N TRP A 140 7.32 11.31 -0.09
CA TRP A 140 7.56 11.45 -1.51
C TRP A 140 6.67 10.50 -2.31
N LEU A 141 5.80 11.07 -3.12
CA LEU A 141 5.00 10.33 -4.10
C LEU A 141 5.67 10.44 -5.47
N VAL A 142 5.95 9.30 -6.09
CA VAL A 142 6.37 9.21 -7.49
C VAL A 142 5.26 8.50 -8.26
N LEU A 143 4.66 9.19 -9.24
CA LEU A 143 3.49 8.69 -9.96
C LEU A 143 3.72 8.71 -11.47
N GLY A 144 3.44 7.60 -12.14
CA GLY A 144 3.29 7.48 -13.59
C GLY A 144 1.84 7.61 -14.03
N ASP A 145 1.60 7.68 -15.34
CA ASP A 145 0.25 7.71 -15.88
C ASP A 145 -0.57 6.51 -15.43
N MET A 146 -1.78 6.74 -14.96
CA MET A 146 -2.75 5.67 -14.72
C MET A 146 -3.25 5.14 -16.06
N GLY A 147 -3.11 3.82 -16.27
CA GLY A 147 -3.62 3.14 -17.45
C GLY A 147 -5.12 2.87 -17.38
N GLU A 148 -5.71 2.53 -18.53
CA GLU A 148 -7.09 2.03 -18.64
C GLU A 148 -8.19 2.95 -18.07
N VAL A 149 -7.92 4.25 -17.94
CA VAL A 149 -8.83 5.25 -17.34
C VAL A 149 -9.74 5.93 -18.38
N GLY A 150 -9.60 5.60 -19.67
CA GLY A 150 -10.41 6.13 -20.75
C GLY A 150 -10.38 7.65 -20.84
N THR A 151 -11.50 8.25 -21.28
CA THR A 151 -11.64 9.71 -21.44
C THR A 151 -11.63 10.49 -20.13
N GLN A 152 -11.79 9.83 -18.98
CA GLN A 152 -11.76 10.44 -17.66
C GLN A 152 -10.34 10.58 -17.10
N GLY A 153 -9.33 10.11 -17.82
CA GLY A 153 -7.94 10.16 -17.39
C GLY A 153 -7.50 11.49 -16.78
N PRO A 154 -7.72 12.64 -17.45
CA PRO A 154 -7.39 13.95 -16.88
C PRO A 154 -8.07 14.25 -15.53
N ALA A 155 -9.36 13.92 -15.40
CA ALA A 155 -10.11 14.16 -14.16
C ALA A 155 -9.64 13.30 -13.00
N PHE A 156 -9.32 12.03 -13.26
CA PHE A 156 -8.78 11.11 -12.24
C PHE A 156 -7.38 11.52 -11.77
N HIS A 157 -6.53 12.00 -12.69
CA HIS A 157 -5.21 12.50 -12.33
C HIS A 157 -5.29 13.79 -11.49
N ASP A 158 -6.22 14.68 -11.79
CA ASP A 158 -6.48 15.88 -11.00
C ASP A 158 -7.03 15.52 -9.61
N GLU A 159 -7.96 14.57 -9.51
CA GLU A 159 -8.51 14.07 -8.24
C GLU A 159 -7.40 13.50 -7.34
N VAL A 160 -6.53 12.66 -7.89
CA VAL A 160 -5.39 12.06 -7.18
C VAL A 160 -4.42 13.13 -6.68
N GLY A 161 -4.13 14.16 -7.49
CA GLY A 161 -3.30 15.30 -7.08
C GLY A 161 -3.88 16.05 -5.90
N ARG A 162 -5.17 16.36 -5.93
CA ARG A 162 -5.87 17.00 -4.80
C ARG A 162 -5.85 16.12 -3.55
N HIS A 163 -6.05 14.81 -3.71
CA HIS A 163 -5.98 13.88 -2.60
C HIS A 163 -4.59 13.87 -1.94
N ALA A 164 -3.51 13.88 -2.73
CA ALA A 164 -2.15 13.96 -2.21
C ALA A 164 -1.93 15.24 -1.37
N VAL A 165 -2.42 16.39 -1.84
CA VAL A 165 -2.38 17.65 -1.08
C VAL A 165 -3.18 17.56 0.22
N GLN A 166 -4.41 17.02 0.16
CA GLN A 166 -5.27 16.86 1.34
C GLN A 166 -4.65 15.95 2.40
N ARG A 167 -3.86 14.95 1.96
CA ARG A 167 -3.16 14.01 2.85
C ARG A 167 -1.80 14.52 3.32
N GLY A 168 -1.38 15.71 2.89
CA GLY A 168 -0.14 16.34 3.36
C GLY A 168 1.12 15.75 2.73
N ILE A 169 1.05 15.20 1.51
CA ILE A 169 2.25 14.72 0.80
C ILE A 169 3.10 15.94 0.41
N GLU A 170 4.33 16.00 0.91
CA GLU A 170 5.20 17.16 0.77
C GLU A 170 5.86 17.27 -0.61
N HIS A 171 6.13 16.13 -1.26
CA HIS A 171 6.78 16.10 -2.56
C HIS A 171 6.06 15.15 -3.51
N VAL A 172 5.70 15.64 -4.69
CA VAL A 172 5.04 14.84 -5.74
C VAL A 172 5.80 14.96 -7.04
N TRP A 173 6.40 13.87 -7.50
CA TRP A 173 7.07 13.81 -8.78
C TRP A 173 6.28 12.93 -9.74
N THR A 174 6.03 13.45 -10.92
CA THR A 174 5.16 12.78 -11.90
C THR A 174 5.86 12.60 -13.23
N ALA A 175 5.57 11.52 -13.94
CA ALA A 175 6.08 11.24 -15.27
C ALA A 175 4.97 10.75 -16.19
N GLY A 176 4.80 11.42 -17.33
CA GLY A 176 3.80 11.07 -18.34
C GLY A 176 2.87 12.22 -18.71
N ASP A 177 2.09 12.00 -19.77
CA ASP A 177 1.23 13.05 -20.34
C ASP A 177 0.01 13.35 -19.48
N LEU A 178 -0.62 12.35 -18.89
CA LEU A 178 -1.77 12.51 -18.02
C LEU A 178 -1.37 13.00 -16.62
N CYS A 179 -0.22 12.60 -16.14
CA CYS A 179 0.33 13.02 -14.85
C CYS A 179 0.57 14.52 -14.72
N ARG A 180 0.62 15.29 -15.83
CA ARG A 180 0.63 16.75 -15.77
C ARG A 180 -0.58 17.32 -15.03
N HIS A 181 -1.74 16.66 -15.10
CA HIS A 181 -2.94 17.07 -14.38
C HIS A 181 -2.77 16.87 -12.87
N THR A 182 -2.13 15.78 -12.45
CA THR A 182 -1.74 15.58 -11.05
C THR A 182 -0.80 16.70 -10.58
N ALA A 183 0.26 16.98 -11.35
CA ALA A 183 1.20 18.04 -11.01
C ALA A 183 0.55 19.43 -10.92
N GLN A 184 -0.38 19.75 -11.83
CA GLN A 184 -1.15 20.99 -11.79
C GLN A 184 -2.03 21.09 -10.53
N ALA A 185 -2.70 20.01 -10.15
CA ALA A 185 -3.55 19.96 -8.97
C ALA A 185 -2.75 20.07 -7.66
N VAL A 186 -1.53 19.55 -7.62
CA VAL A 186 -0.61 19.65 -6.49
C VAL A 186 0.01 21.05 -6.38
N GLY A 187 0.36 21.67 -7.51
CA GLY A 187 0.97 22.99 -7.55
C GLY A 187 2.48 23.00 -7.25
N PRO A 188 2.99 23.93 -6.43
CA PRO A 188 4.44 24.19 -6.28
C PRO A 188 5.25 23.01 -5.71
N GLN A 189 4.61 22.08 -5.04
CA GLN A 189 5.25 20.88 -4.46
C GLN A 189 5.47 19.77 -5.50
N ALA A 190 4.94 19.95 -6.71
CA ALA A 190 5.08 18.97 -7.77
C ALA A 190 6.24 19.28 -8.72
N ARG A 191 6.88 18.22 -9.21
CA ARG A 191 7.76 18.24 -10.40
C ARG A 191 7.21 17.28 -11.42
N SER A 192 7.05 17.76 -12.66
CA SER A 192 6.55 16.95 -13.77
C SER A 192 7.66 16.68 -14.78
N PHE A 193 7.74 15.44 -15.22
CA PHE A 193 8.69 14.95 -16.21
C PHE A 193 7.93 14.36 -17.39
N GLN A 194 8.54 14.43 -18.57
CA GLN A 194 7.91 13.92 -19.78
C GLN A 194 7.78 12.38 -19.76
N ASN A 195 8.76 11.71 -19.16
CA ASN A 195 8.81 10.27 -19.08
C ASN A 195 9.57 9.80 -17.82
N ALA A 196 9.49 8.50 -17.53
CA ALA A 196 10.16 7.90 -16.38
C ALA A 196 11.68 8.00 -16.44
N ALA A 197 12.30 7.99 -17.62
CA ALA A 197 13.76 8.08 -17.75
C ALA A 197 14.28 9.45 -17.27
N ASP A 198 13.60 10.53 -17.65
CA ASP A 198 13.93 11.89 -17.21
C ASP A 198 13.74 12.05 -15.70
N LEU A 199 12.67 11.47 -15.14
CA LEU A 199 12.41 11.46 -13.70
C LEU A 199 13.52 10.70 -12.95
N VAL A 200 13.90 9.51 -13.40
CA VAL A 200 14.98 8.72 -12.80
C VAL A 200 16.31 9.46 -12.88
N ALA A 201 16.63 10.07 -14.02
CA ALA A 201 17.84 10.89 -14.18
C ALA A 201 17.86 12.03 -13.16
N ALA A 202 16.72 12.70 -12.94
CA ALA A 202 16.62 13.76 -11.94
C ALA A 202 16.75 13.24 -10.49
N LEU A 203 16.23 12.04 -10.19
CA LEU A 203 16.38 11.41 -8.86
C LEU A 203 17.81 11.00 -8.56
N THR A 204 18.58 10.62 -9.58
CA THR A 204 19.94 10.09 -9.44
C THR A 204 21.03 11.14 -9.62
N ALA A 205 20.67 12.36 -10.01
CA ALA A 205 21.63 13.45 -10.17
C ALA A 205 22.35 13.78 -8.86
N PRO A 206 23.66 14.09 -8.87
CA PRO A 206 24.44 14.40 -7.66
C PRO A 206 23.88 15.59 -6.86
N ASP A 207 23.31 16.59 -7.55
CA ASP A 207 22.71 17.79 -6.97
C ASP A 207 21.18 17.67 -6.91
N SER A 208 20.64 16.45 -6.97
CA SER A 208 19.21 16.29 -6.94
C SER A 208 18.65 16.78 -5.61
N SER A 209 17.67 17.69 -5.67
CA SER A 209 16.75 17.98 -4.57
C SER A 209 15.81 16.82 -4.27
N ALA A 210 16.21 15.60 -4.64
CA ALA A 210 15.60 14.38 -4.18
C ALA A 210 15.76 14.29 -2.66
N PRO A 211 14.88 13.61 -1.93
CA PRO A 211 14.64 13.83 -0.52
C PRO A 211 15.93 14.01 0.26
N GLU A 212 16.27 15.27 0.60
CA GLU A 212 17.02 15.50 1.80
C GLU A 212 16.05 15.12 2.91
N VAL A 213 16.24 13.93 3.42
CA VAL A 213 15.48 13.47 4.56
C VAL A 213 15.82 14.44 5.69
N GLY A 214 14.88 15.31 6.06
CA GLY A 214 14.96 16.28 7.14
C GLY A 214 15.12 15.62 8.50
#